data_bd679cf515194241574fd011815329dc
#
_entry.id   bd679cf515194241574fd011815329dc
#
_cell.length_a   1.000
_cell.length_b   1.000
_cell.length_c   1.000
_cell.angle_alpha   90.00
_cell.angle_beta   90.00
_cell.angle_gamma   90.00
#
_symmetry.space_group_name_H-M   'P 1'
#
loop_
_entity.id
_entity.type
_entity.pdbx_description
1 polymer ?
#
loop_
_entity_poly.entity_id
_entity_poly.type
_entity_poly.pdbx_seq_one_letter_code
_entity_poly.pdbx_strand_id
1 'polypeptide(L)'
;KARVILIDLHWYEHSYGAIRLAGVCKEVRPDAWVVLGGLTASAFAREILEHFAAVDFVIRGDAEQPLLALVQQCLGRTTATSDFSHIPNLTYRSDGRVIETPLGYCATTADLDRLDYVDLSFMAHHNEYFVHEYLVTDLPKARAALKTDPFLGRWIATARGCKHECSYCGGCKSAHKTLAMRDGIVPRSPAAVVDELE
;
A
#
# COMPACT_ATOMS: atom_id res chain seq x y z
N LYS A 1 -7.10 16.25 -11.64
CA LYS A 1 -5.72 15.77 -11.90
C LYS A 1 -5.12 15.35 -10.56
N ALA A 2 -4.50 14.15 -10.48
CA ALA A 2 -3.89 13.63 -9.24
C ALA A 2 -2.75 14.54 -8.78
N ARG A 3 -2.71 14.85 -7.49
CA ARG A 3 -1.63 15.61 -6.84
C ARG A 3 -0.72 14.71 -6.00
N VAL A 4 -1.23 13.54 -5.60
CA VAL A 4 -0.49 12.50 -4.90
C VAL A 4 -0.71 11.20 -5.65
N ILE A 5 0.36 10.48 -5.93
CA ILE A 5 0.37 9.21 -6.66
C ILE A 5 0.96 8.16 -5.73
N LEU A 6 0.19 7.11 -5.47
CA LEU A 6 0.59 6.02 -4.60
C LEU A 6 0.97 4.83 -5.46
N ILE A 7 2.12 4.22 -5.19
CA ILE A 7 2.61 3.04 -5.90
C ILE A 7 2.92 1.97 -4.87
N ASP A 8 2.31 0.80 -5.03
CA ASP A 8 2.64 -0.36 -4.21
C ASP A 8 3.96 -1.00 -4.67
N LEU A 9 4.83 -1.26 -3.70
CA LEU A 9 6.04 -2.04 -3.86
C LEU A 9 6.10 -3.07 -2.72
N HIS A 10 5.19 -4.03 -2.78
CA HIS A 10 5.09 -5.08 -1.77
C HIS A 10 6.08 -6.22 -2.04
N TRP A 11 6.15 -6.70 -3.28
CA TRP A 11 7.00 -7.80 -3.70
C TRP A 11 8.26 -7.30 -4.37
N TYR A 12 9.39 -7.93 -4.06
CA TYR A 12 10.69 -7.55 -4.60
C TYR A 12 10.76 -7.62 -6.14
N GLU A 13 10.12 -8.61 -6.75
CA GLU A 13 10.07 -8.77 -8.20
C GLU A 13 9.38 -7.60 -8.94
N HIS A 14 8.58 -6.81 -8.23
CA HIS A 14 7.92 -5.62 -8.80
C HIS A 14 8.79 -4.36 -8.72
N SER A 15 9.99 -4.43 -8.12
CA SER A 15 10.84 -3.25 -7.84
C SER A 15 11.16 -2.45 -9.09
N TYR A 16 11.57 -3.12 -10.17
CA TYR A 16 11.87 -2.44 -11.43
C TYR A 16 10.65 -1.70 -11.98
N GLY A 17 9.50 -2.36 -12.00
CA GLY A 17 8.24 -1.77 -12.50
C GLY A 17 7.78 -0.59 -11.67
N ALA A 18 7.80 -0.70 -10.34
CA ALA A 18 7.39 0.36 -9.43
C ALA A 18 8.28 1.61 -9.56
N ILE A 19 9.60 1.45 -9.62
CA ILE A 19 10.55 2.56 -9.78
C ILE A 19 10.43 3.20 -11.16
N ARG A 20 10.27 2.40 -12.22
CA ARG A 20 10.04 2.92 -13.58
C ARG A 20 8.72 3.70 -13.66
N LEU A 21 7.66 3.18 -13.03
CA LEU A 21 6.37 3.88 -12.96
C LEU A 21 6.49 5.22 -12.23
N ALA A 22 7.24 5.28 -11.13
CA ALA A 22 7.52 6.54 -10.43
C ALA A 22 8.17 7.57 -11.38
N GLY A 23 9.15 7.13 -12.19
CA GLY A 23 9.78 7.98 -13.22
C GLY A 23 8.76 8.52 -14.23
N VAL A 24 7.96 7.64 -14.82
CA VAL A 24 6.90 8.02 -15.78
C VAL A 24 5.89 8.99 -15.14
N CYS A 25 5.51 8.77 -13.88
CA CYS A 25 4.62 9.68 -13.17
C CYS A 25 5.23 11.09 -13.05
N LYS A 26 6.52 11.20 -12.76
CA LYS A 26 7.22 12.50 -12.70
C LYS A 26 7.39 13.14 -14.07
N GLU A 27 7.60 12.38 -15.12
CA GLU A 27 7.65 12.91 -16.50
C GLU A 27 6.32 13.53 -16.91
N VAL A 28 5.20 12.87 -16.60
CA VAL A 28 3.85 13.33 -16.96
C VAL A 28 3.32 14.39 -15.99
N ARG A 29 3.67 14.28 -14.70
CA ARG A 29 3.22 15.14 -13.61
C ARG A 29 4.36 15.49 -12.67
N PRO A 30 5.26 16.39 -13.08
CA PRO A 30 6.41 16.81 -12.25
C PRO A 30 6.01 17.40 -10.89
N ASP A 31 4.82 17.99 -10.81
CA ASP A 31 4.22 18.64 -9.65
C ASP A 31 3.52 17.67 -8.68
N ALA A 32 3.32 16.42 -9.07
CA ALA A 32 2.68 15.42 -8.20
C ALA A 32 3.69 14.80 -7.24
N TRP A 33 3.24 14.52 -6.01
CA TRP A 33 3.97 13.76 -5.03
C TRP A 33 3.87 12.26 -5.32
N VAL A 34 4.99 11.56 -5.39
CA VAL A 34 5.05 10.11 -5.60
C VAL A 34 5.44 9.44 -4.30
N VAL A 35 4.59 8.55 -3.83
CA VAL A 35 4.71 7.83 -2.55
C VAL A 35 4.78 6.33 -2.83
N LEU A 36 5.78 5.66 -2.30
CA LEU A 36 5.87 4.20 -2.31
C LEU A 36 5.47 3.64 -0.94
N GLY A 37 4.89 2.43 -0.95
CA GLY A 37 4.60 1.65 0.25
C GLY A 37 4.70 0.16 -0.03
N GLY A 38 4.52 -0.66 1.00
CA GLY A 38 4.63 -2.12 0.94
C GLY A 38 5.89 -2.65 1.61
N LEU A 39 6.01 -3.97 1.74
CA LEU A 39 7.12 -4.59 2.50
C LEU A 39 8.49 -4.32 1.89
N THR A 40 8.63 -4.45 0.58
CA THR A 40 9.91 -4.17 -0.11
C THR A 40 10.27 -2.70 -0.02
N ALA A 41 9.30 -1.79 -0.23
CA ALA A 41 9.55 -0.36 -0.03
C ALA A 41 9.97 -0.05 1.41
N SER A 42 9.36 -0.70 2.41
CA SER A 42 9.71 -0.53 3.81
C SER A 42 11.13 -0.98 4.13
N ALA A 43 11.56 -2.11 3.52
CA ALA A 43 12.89 -2.67 3.74
C ALA A 43 14.02 -1.81 3.12
N PHE A 44 13.73 -1.12 2.01
CA PHE A 44 14.71 -0.36 1.23
C PHE A 44 14.36 1.15 1.17
N ALA A 45 13.63 1.65 2.18
CA ALA A 45 13.10 3.01 2.15
C ALA A 45 14.17 4.09 1.98
N ARG A 46 15.31 3.92 2.67
CA ARG A 46 16.45 4.83 2.60
C ARG A 46 17.11 4.79 1.24
N GLU A 47 17.46 3.60 0.76
CA GLU A 47 18.12 3.39 -0.52
C GLU A 47 17.25 3.87 -1.70
N ILE A 48 15.95 3.65 -1.62
CA ILE A 48 15.00 4.17 -2.62
C ILE A 48 15.11 5.69 -2.71
N LEU A 49 15.07 6.39 -1.58
CA LEU A 49 15.15 7.85 -1.58
C LEU A 49 16.56 8.38 -1.89
N GLU A 50 17.62 7.64 -1.56
CA GLU A 50 18.99 8.05 -1.91
C GLU A 50 19.26 7.95 -3.41
N HIS A 51 18.67 6.96 -4.10
CA HIS A 51 19.02 6.64 -5.48
C HIS A 51 17.94 7.02 -6.51
N PHE A 52 16.69 7.21 -6.11
CA PHE A 52 15.59 7.45 -7.05
C PHE A 52 14.86 8.76 -6.78
N ALA A 53 15.30 9.82 -7.45
CA ALA A 53 14.74 11.18 -7.30
C ALA A 53 13.24 11.28 -7.66
N ALA A 54 12.72 10.34 -8.45
CA ALA A 54 11.31 10.30 -8.82
C ALA A 54 10.37 9.92 -7.66
N VAL A 55 10.90 9.34 -6.58
CA VAL A 55 10.13 9.00 -5.38
C VAL A 55 10.31 10.10 -4.34
N ASP A 56 9.23 10.70 -3.86
CA ASP A 56 9.29 11.77 -2.86
C ASP A 56 9.22 11.22 -1.43
N PHE A 57 8.41 10.18 -1.22
CA PHE A 57 8.15 9.61 0.10
C PHE A 57 8.09 8.08 0.04
N VAL A 58 8.49 7.46 1.15
CA VAL A 58 8.21 6.04 1.40
C VAL A 58 7.51 5.93 2.75
N ILE A 59 6.36 5.22 2.79
CA ILE A 59 5.69 4.87 4.03
C ILE A 59 6.07 3.44 4.40
N ARG A 60 6.65 3.28 5.59
CA ARG A 60 7.14 2.00 6.11
C ARG A 60 6.08 1.32 6.97
N GLY A 61 5.91 0.02 6.79
CA GLY A 61 4.92 -0.76 7.54
C GLY A 61 3.49 -0.41 7.17
N ASP A 62 2.63 -0.24 8.16
CA ASP A 62 1.22 0.09 7.95
C ASP A 62 1.04 1.55 7.58
N ALA A 63 0.18 1.79 6.60
CA ALA A 63 0.10 3.09 5.94
C ALA A 63 -1.18 3.89 6.24
N GLU A 64 -2.21 3.30 6.81
CA GLU A 64 -3.55 3.88 6.85
C GLU A 64 -3.55 5.29 7.45
N GLN A 65 -3.05 5.45 8.67
CA GLN A 65 -3.00 6.77 9.31
C GLN A 65 -1.83 7.65 8.81
N PRO A 66 -0.60 7.12 8.66
CA PRO A 66 0.51 7.89 8.12
C PRO A 66 0.24 8.44 6.73
N LEU A 67 -0.37 7.63 5.85
CA LEU A 67 -0.73 8.05 4.49
C LEU A 67 -1.80 9.15 4.51
N LEU A 68 -2.82 9.00 5.34
CA LEU A 68 -3.87 10.02 5.47
C LEU A 68 -3.27 11.37 5.90
N ALA A 69 -2.40 11.35 6.92
CA ALA A 69 -1.72 12.56 7.40
C ALA A 69 -0.84 13.19 6.30
N LEU A 70 -0.06 12.37 5.59
CA LEU A 70 0.79 12.81 4.49
C LEU A 70 -0.04 13.45 3.36
N VAL A 71 -1.11 12.78 2.92
CA VAL A 71 -1.97 13.29 1.84
C VAL A 71 -2.65 14.60 2.25
N GLN A 72 -3.13 14.71 3.48
CA GLN A 72 -3.74 15.94 3.99
C GLN A 72 -2.73 17.10 3.96
N GLN A 73 -1.49 16.86 4.33
CA GLN A 73 -0.43 17.86 4.29
C GLN A 73 -0.04 18.23 2.85
N CYS A 74 0.18 17.24 1.97
CA CYS A 74 0.48 17.47 0.55
C CYS A 74 -0.62 18.24 -0.19
N LEU A 75 -1.86 18.11 0.26
CA LEU A 75 -3.01 18.83 -0.30
C LEU A 75 -3.23 20.21 0.32
N GLY A 76 -2.40 20.63 1.28
CA GLY A 76 -2.53 21.92 1.98
C GLY A 76 -3.77 22.00 2.87
N ARG A 77 -4.25 20.87 3.39
CA ARG A 77 -5.39 20.80 4.31
C ARG A 77 -5.00 20.97 5.78
N THR A 78 -3.72 21.00 6.05
CA THR A 78 -3.11 21.34 7.35
C THR A 78 -2.23 22.57 7.18
N THR A 79 -1.84 23.22 8.27
CA THR A 79 -0.92 24.37 8.22
C THR A 79 0.31 23.98 7.43
N ALA A 80 0.56 24.69 6.33
CA ALA A 80 1.57 24.38 5.33
C ALA A 80 2.98 24.58 5.92
N THR A 81 3.46 23.58 6.61
CA THR A 81 4.87 23.43 6.91
C THR A 81 5.42 22.34 6.01
N SER A 82 6.61 22.52 5.44
CA SER A 82 7.37 21.46 4.78
C SER A 82 7.96 20.46 5.77
N ASP A 83 7.56 20.51 7.01
CA ASP A 83 7.99 19.62 8.09
C ASP A 83 7.05 18.41 8.19
N PHE A 84 7.54 17.27 7.76
CA PHE A 84 6.87 15.98 7.84
C PHE A 84 7.29 15.14 9.05
N SER A 85 8.08 15.69 9.98
CA SER A 85 8.69 14.97 11.10
C SER A 85 7.67 14.37 12.08
N HIS A 86 6.46 14.95 12.14
CA HIS A 86 5.37 14.49 13.00
C HIS A 86 4.60 13.29 12.44
N ILE A 87 4.81 12.92 11.15
CA ILE A 87 4.15 11.77 10.53
C ILE A 87 4.96 10.51 10.83
N PRO A 88 4.43 9.54 11.57
CA PRO A 88 5.15 8.30 11.86
C PRO A 88 5.34 7.45 10.60
N ASN A 89 6.26 6.50 10.64
CA ASN A 89 6.50 5.53 9.58
C ASN A 89 6.96 6.14 8.23
N LEU A 90 7.31 7.42 8.19
CA LEU A 90 7.63 8.12 6.94
C LEU A 90 9.15 8.16 6.71
N THR A 91 9.56 8.01 5.46
CA THR A 91 10.91 8.34 4.98
C THR A 91 10.77 9.37 3.87
N TYR A 92 11.54 10.45 3.94
CA TYR A 92 11.47 11.57 3.00
C TYR A 92 12.81 12.29 2.89
N ARG A 93 12.94 13.20 1.91
CA ARG A 93 14.13 14.07 1.79
C ARG A 93 13.85 15.45 2.37
N SER A 94 14.80 15.95 3.16
CA SER A 94 14.85 17.35 3.61
C SER A 94 16.29 17.83 3.55
N ASP A 95 16.52 19.01 2.98
CA ASP A 95 17.84 19.65 2.85
C ASP A 95 18.92 18.72 2.29
N GLY A 96 18.56 17.92 1.29
CA GLY A 96 19.47 16.99 0.63
C GLY A 96 19.80 15.72 1.46
N ARG A 97 19.12 15.51 2.58
CA ARG A 97 19.30 14.34 3.44
C ARG A 97 18.03 13.49 3.47
N VAL A 98 18.22 12.19 3.57
CA VAL A 98 17.11 11.26 3.83
C VAL A 98 16.82 11.23 5.33
N ILE A 99 15.60 11.54 5.68
CA ILE A 99 15.05 11.55 7.05
C ILE A 99 14.10 10.37 7.20
N GLU A 100 14.24 9.63 8.27
CA GLU A 100 13.34 8.56 8.67
C GLU A 100 12.70 8.92 10.01
N THR A 101 11.38 9.10 9.99
CA THR A 101 10.64 9.26 11.25
C THR A 101 10.55 7.92 11.99
N PRO A 102 10.39 7.92 13.31
CA PRO A 102 10.20 6.66 14.03
C PRO A 102 9.01 5.86 13.50
N LEU A 103 9.10 4.54 13.57
CA LEU A 103 7.92 3.69 13.47
C LEU A 103 7.03 3.97 14.69
N GLY A 104 5.79 4.36 14.47
CA GLY A 104 4.87 4.76 15.53
C GLY A 104 3.42 4.35 15.27
N TYR A 105 3.14 3.77 14.10
CA TYR A 105 1.82 3.26 13.75
C TYR A 105 1.91 1.81 13.28
N CYS A 106 1.08 0.97 13.88
CA CYS A 106 0.80 -0.39 13.45
C CYS A 106 -0.70 -0.61 13.58
N ALA A 107 -1.36 -1.02 12.51
CA ALA A 107 -2.82 -1.18 12.48
C ALA A 107 -3.27 -2.26 13.46
N THR A 108 -4.31 -1.95 14.22
CA THR A 108 -5.00 -2.85 15.14
C THR A 108 -6.17 -3.54 14.43
N THR A 109 -6.80 -4.53 15.10
CA THR A 109 -8.06 -5.13 14.64
C THR A 109 -9.11 -4.05 14.35
N ALA A 110 -9.26 -3.06 15.25
CA ALA A 110 -10.23 -1.99 15.07
C ALA A 110 -9.92 -1.08 13.87
N ASP A 111 -8.64 -0.90 13.53
CA ASP A 111 -8.26 -0.17 12.32
C ASP A 111 -8.61 -0.98 11.07
N LEU A 112 -8.32 -2.28 11.07
CA LEU A 112 -8.62 -3.17 9.94
C LEU A 112 -10.13 -3.33 9.71
N ASP A 113 -10.92 -3.39 10.77
CA ASP A 113 -12.38 -3.52 10.68
C ASP A 113 -13.09 -2.28 10.12
N ARG A 114 -12.43 -1.11 10.13
CA ARG A 114 -12.96 0.12 9.53
C ARG A 114 -12.71 0.23 8.04
N LEU A 115 -11.86 -0.62 7.48
CA LEU A 115 -11.53 -0.60 6.07
C LEU A 115 -12.56 -1.43 5.30
N ASP A 116 -13.08 -0.85 4.23
CA ASP A 116 -13.88 -1.56 3.26
C ASP A 116 -12.95 -2.11 2.18
N TYR A 117 -12.76 -3.43 2.18
CA TYR A 117 -11.88 -4.11 1.24
C TYR A 117 -12.57 -4.51 -0.07
N VAL A 118 -13.89 -4.39 -0.14
CA VAL A 118 -14.67 -4.80 -1.31
C VAL A 118 -15.26 -3.64 -2.09
N ASP A 119 -15.27 -2.43 -1.52
CA ASP A 119 -15.67 -1.24 -2.27
C ASP A 119 -14.63 -0.87 -3.31
N LEU A 120 -14.92 -1.19 -4.55
CA LEU A 120 -14.14 -0.82 -5.73
C LEU A 120 -14.77 0.33 -6.52
N SER A 121 -15.81 0.95 -6.00
CA SER A 121 -16.58 2.00 -6.70
C SER A 121 -15.72 3.23 -7.06
N PHE A 122 -14.64 3.47 -6.30
CA PHE A 122 -13.68 4.54 -6.56
C PHE A 122 -12.74 4.26 -7.74
N MET A 123 -12.64 3.01 -8.19
CA MET A 123 -11.75 2.62 -9.30
C MET A 123 -12.47 2.80 -10.64
N ALA A 124 -11.92 3.64 -11.52
CA ALA A 124 -12.35 3.67 -12.91
C ALA A 124 -12.10 2.29 -13.54
N HIS A 125 -13.09 1.79 -14.30
CA HIS A 125 -12.98 0.50 -15.00
C HIS A 125 -12.77 -0.72 -14.10
N HIS A 126 -13.19 -0.69 -12.82
CA HIS A 126 -12.97 -1.79 -11.87
C HIS A 126 -13.45 -3.16 -12.42
N ASN A 127 -14.51 -3.19 -13.23
CA ASN A 127 -15.00 -4.42 -13.86
C ASN A 127 -14.00 -5.04 -14.86
N GLU A 128 -13.11 -4.24 -15.44
CA GLU A 128 -12.11 -4.73 -16.40
C GLU A 128 -10.96 -5.43 -15.67
N TYR A 129 -10.63 -4.99 -14.46
CA TYR A 129 -9.60 -5.63 -13.64
C TYR A 129 -9.95 -7.07 -13.29
N PHE A 130 -11.22 -7.36 -12.99
CA PHE A 130 -11.65 -8.74 -12.73
C PHE A 130 -11.42 -9.67 -13.91
N VAL A 131 -11.53 -9.15 -15.12
CA VAL A 131 -11.32 -9.92 -16.36
C VAL A 131 -9.85 -10.28 -16.51
N HIS A 132 -8.96 -9.35 -16.21
CA HIS A 132 -7.51 -9.57 -16.32
C HIS A 132 -6.98 -10.53 -15.26
N GLU A 133 -7.46 -10.44 -14.04
CA GLU A 133 -7.00 -11.28 -12.93
C GLU A 133 -7.30 -12.78 -13.19
N TYR A 134 -8.40 -13.06 -13.86
CA TYR A 134 -8.82 -14.44 -14.16
C TYR A 134 -8.46 -14.91 -15.58
N LEU A 135 -7.56 -14.20 -16.29
CA LEU A 135 -7.11 -14.54 -17.66
C LEU A 135 -8.26 -14.72 -18.68
N VAL A 136 -9.39 -14.09 -18.45
CA VAL A 136 -10.53 -14.16 -19.37
C VAL A 136 -10.47 -13.00 -20.35
N THR A 137 -10.28 -13.31 -21.62
CA THR A 137 -10.13 -12.31 -22.70
C THR A 137 -11.45 -11.71 -23.18
N ASP A 138 -12.58 -12.15 -22.60
CA ASP A 138 -13.93 -11.78 -23.04
C ASP A 138 -14.79 -11.40 -21.82
N LEU A 139 -15.13 -10.11 -21.70
CA LEU A 139 -15.87 -9.55 -20.58
C LEU A 139 -17.25 -10.19 -20.34
N PRO A 140 -18.08 -10.47 -21.38
CA PRO A 140 -19.34 -11.19 -21.23
C PRO A 140 -19.16 -12.61 -20.69
N LYS A 141 -18.15 -13.34 -21.16
CA LYS A 141 -17.84 -14.70 -20.68
C LYS A 141 -17.33 -14.67 -19.25
N ALA A 142 -16.48 -13.70 -18.88
CA ALA A 142 -16.01 -13.53 -17.52
C ALA A 142 -17.16 -13.29 -16.53
N ARG A 143 -18.11 -12.41 -16.89
CA ARG A 143 -19.31 -12.16 -16.07
C ARG A 143 -20.23 -13.39 -15.97
N ALA A 144 -20.34 -14.18 -17.01
CA ALA A 144 -21.09 -15.43 -16.98
C ALA A 144 -20.39 -16.48 -16.09
N ALA A 145 -19.07 -16.63 -16.23
CA ALA A 145 -18.26 -17.55 -15.45
C ALA A 145 -18.27 -17.20 -13.96
N LEU A 146 -18.16 -15.91 -13.59
CA LEU A 146 -18.26 -15.44 -12.20
C LEU A 146 -19.59 -15.83 -11.50
N LYS A 147 -20.65 -16.06 -12.28
CA LYS A 147 -21.96 -16.47 -11.73
C LYS A 147 -22.10 -17.99 -11.58
N THR A 148 -21.32 -18.75 -12.31
CA THR A 148 -21.53 -20.21 -12.46
C THR A 148 -20.33 -21.05 -12.07
N ASP A 149 -19.13 -20.50 -12.04
CA ASP A 149 -17.91 -21.22 -11.70
C ASP A 149 -17.62 -21.11 -10.19
N PRO A 150 -17.75 -22.22 -9.43
CA PRO A 150 -17.49 -22.21 -7.99
C PRO A 150 -16.00 -22.01 -7.63
N PHE A 151 -15.09 -22.10 -8.60
CA PHE A 151 -13.65 -21.87 -8.40
C PHE A 151 -13.23 -20.42 -8.66
N LEU A 152 -14.10 -19.59 -9.21
CA LEU A 152 -13.87 -18.14 -9.30
C LEU A 152 -14.21 -17.50 -7.96
N GLY A 153 -13.25 -17.52 -7.05
CA GLY A 153 -13.35 -16.91 -5.73
C GLY A 153 -12.89 -15.45 -5.72
N ARG A 154 -13.34 -14.69 -4.74
CA ARG A 154 -12.77 -13.40 -4.36
C ARG A 154 -11.85 -13.58 -3.17
N TRP A 155 -10.76 -12.85 -3.16
CA TRP A 155 -9.90 -12.78 -1.99
C TRP A 155 -10.50 -11.82 -0.97
N ILE A 156 -10.64 -12.27 0.27
CA ILE A 156 -11.06 -11.44 1.40
C ILE A 156 -9.89 -11.35 2.36
N ALA A 157 -9.52 -10.14 2.71
CA ALA A 157 -8.52 -9.90 3.73
C ALA A 157 -9.10 -10.19 5.12
N THR A 158 -8.69 -11.27 5.77
CA THR A 158 -9.13 -11.65 7.12
C THR A 158 -8.15 -11.30 8.21
N ALA A 159 -6.90 -11.06 7.84
CA ALA A 159 -5.83 -10.74 8.79
C ALA A 159 -4.65 -10.09 8.09
N ARG A 160 -3.78 -9.47 8.86
CA ARG A 160 -2.49 -8.92 8.39
C ARG A 160 -1.35 -9.46 9.26
N GLY A 161 -0.20 -9.74 8.62
CA GLY A 161 0.97 -10.27 9.31
C GLY A 161 1.19 -11.76 9.06
N CYS A 162 2.18 -12.32 9.72
CA CYS A 162 2.55 -13.72 9.59
C CYS A 162 3.01 -14.28 10.94
N LYS A 163 2.71 -15.56 11.20
CA LYS A 163 3.18 -16.28 12.39
C LYS A 163 4.43 -17.12 12.16
N HIS A 164 4.83 -17.29 10.90
CA HIS A 164 5.94 -18.17 10.51
C HIS A 164 7.26 -17.42 10.37
N GLU A 165 8.36 -18.10 10.69
CA GLU A 165 9.74 -17.61 10.55
C GLU A 165 10.44 -18.30 9.37
N CYS A 166 9.85 -18.20 8.18
CA CYS A 166 10.43 -18.82 6.97
C CYS A 166 11.70 -18.09 6.56
N SER A 167 12.83 -18.79 6.53
CA SER A 167 14.17 -18.20 6.25
C SER A 167 14.31 -17.59 4.83
N TYR A 168 13.47 -17.98 3.91
CA TYR A 168 13.45 -17.49 2.52
C TYR A 168 12.41 -16.41 2.24
N CYS A 169 11.59 -16.04 3.23
CA CYS A 169 10.43 -15.17 3.02
C CYS A 169 10.67 -13.77 3.60
N GLY A 170 10.67 -12.76 2.73
CA GLY A 170 10.76 -11.35 3.14
C GLY A 170 9.53 -10.83 3.89
N GLY A 171 8.43 -11.60 3.97
CA GLY A 171 7.20 -11.30 4.71
C GLY A 171 6.99 -12.23 5.93
N CYS A 172 8.04 -12.82 6.49
CA CYS A 172 7.95 -13.65 7.69
C CYS A 172 7.66 -12.80 8.94
N LYS A 173 7.42 -13.46 10.08
CA LYS A 173 7.12 -12.79 11.36
C LYS A 173 8.18 -11.76 11.76
N SER A 174 9.46 -12.12 11.67
CA SER A 174 10.55 -11.20 12.01
C SER A 174 10.61 -9.99 11.07
N ALA A 175 10.36 -10.18 9.78
CA ALA A 175 10.28 -9.07 8.82
C ALA A 175 9.13 -8.11 9.19
N HIS A 176 7.93 -8.63 9.46
CA HIS A 176 6.81 -7.80 9.92
C HIS A 176 7.12 -7.08 11.23
N LYS A 177 7.80 -7.75 12.17
CA LYS A 177 8.19 -7.13 13.44
C LYS A 177 9.18 -5.98 13.23
N THR A 178 10.16 -6.16 12.36
CA THR A 178 11.19 -5.15 12.09
C THR A 178 10.66 -3.98 11.27
N LEU A 179 9.89 -4.27 10.20
CA LEU A 179 9.47 -3.28 9.21
C LEU A 179 8.16 -2.58 9.58
N ALA A 180 7.32 -3.21 10.40
CA ALA A 180 5.96 -2.74 10.69
C ALA A 180 5.59 -2.79 12.19
N MET A 181 6.52 -3.11 13.08
CA MET A 181 6.28 -3.31 14.52
C MET A 181 5.23 -4.39 14.84
N ARG A 182 4.91 -5.26 13.88
CA ARG A 182 3.88 -6.28 14.05
C ARG A 182 4.47 -7.60 14.49
N ASP A 183 4.18 -8.02 15.73
CA ASP A 183 4.59 -9.33 16.24
C ASP A 183 3.47 -10.36 16.04
N GLY A 184 3.54 -11.07 14.92
CA GLY A 184 2.57 -12.11 14.56
C GLY A 184 1.44 -11.61 13.64
N ILE A 185 0.21 -12.00 13.95
CA ILE A 185 -0.98 -11.74 13.14
C ILE A 185 -1.93 -10.80 13.88
N VAL A 186 -2.46 -9.82 13.17
CA VAL A 186 -3.59 -8.99 13.61
C VAL A 186 -4.80 -9.40 12.78
N PRO A 187 -5.78 -10.10 13.37
CA PRO A 187 -6.99 -10.51 12.66
C PRO A 187 -7.99 -9.35 12.57
N ARG A 188 -8.88 -9.43 11.59
CA ARG A 188 -10.16 -8.72 11.60
C ARG A 188 -11.15 -9.46 12.49
N SER A 189 -12.16 -8.76 13.01
CA SER A 189 -13.24 -9.43 13.71
C SER A 189 -14.06 -10.29 12.75
N PRO A 190 -14.55 -11.46 13.19
CA PRO A 190 -15.41 -12.30 12.36
C PRO A 190 -16.66 -11.55 11.85
N ALA A 191 -17.21 -10.66 12.66
CA ALA A 191 -18.37 -9.85 12.28
C ALA A 191 -18.06 -8.96 11.07
N ALA A 192 -16.98 -8.18 11.10
CA ALA A 192 -16.59 -7.32 9.98
C ALA A 192 -16.30 -8.10 8.69
N VAL A 193 -15.77 -9.33 8.80
CA VAL A 193 -15.55 -10.20 7.64
C VAL A 193 -16.87 -10.73 7.08
N VAL A 194 -17.83 -11.07 7.94
CA VAL A 194 -19.16 -11.54 7.51
C VAL A 194 -19.95 -10.42 6.87
N ASP A 195 -19.95 -9.22 7.46
CA ASP A 195 -20.65 -8.04 6.93
C ASP A 195 -20.18 -7.65 5.51
N GLU A 196 -18.93 -7.95 5.17
CA GLU A 196 -18.42 -7.73 3.79
C GLU A 196 -18.88 -8.81 2.79
N LEU A 197 -19.39 -9.95 3.27
CA LEU A 197 -19.87 -11.03 2.41
C LEU A 197 -21.34 -10.90 2.04
N GLU A 198 -22.10 -10.10 2.80
CA GLU A 198 -23.54 -9.84 2.60
C GLU A 198 -23.78 -8.62 1.67
#